data_adb2457da8849ef5ff1ebb1f7536df89
#
_entry.id   adb2457da8849ef5ff1ebb1f7536df89
#
_cell.length_a   1.000
_cell.length_b   1.000
_cell.length_c   1.000
_cell.angle_alpha   90.00
_cell.angle_beta   90.00
_cell.angle_gamma   90.00
#
_symmetry.space_group_name_H-M   'P 1'
#
loop_
_entity.id
_entity.type
_entity.pdbx_description
1 polymer ?
#
loop_
_entity_poly.entity_id
_entity_poly.type
_entity_poly.pdbx_seq_one_letter_code
_entity_poly.pdbx_strand_id
1 'polypeptide(L)'
;RRGGLADDWTAVEFGDSKFALGQAGFGYGDDDDATELPVGTGLVLLRHTFQLPERPLSQSLVLEVDFDDGFVAYLNGTRVAAVNAPDEKLDANSMATEGREAGTADRFDLSAHVDLLRKGKNVLAIAGLNAGRGSSDMSLIAGLGFLPTTLHASFRLAREGGEIKLSAPDGRVVDSIRYGEQVTDQSYGRAQTEAGELGFFLTPTPGTANTGPQQAKPVESKLKFSPKPGVHDVGVKVSITAEASGAVDIR
;
A
#
# COMPACT_ATOMS: atom_id res chain seq x y z
N ARG A 1 38.22 11.78 0.79
CA ARG A 1 38.63 11.01 1.98
C ARG A 1 38.15 9.59 1.78
N ARG A 2 39.07 8.61 1.85
CA ARG A 2 38.75 7.20 1.98
C ARG A 2 38.21 6.95 3.40
N GLY A 3 36.95 7.29 3.65
CA GLY A 3 36.26 6.96 4.87
C GLY A 3 35.32 5.79 4.57
N GLY A 4 35.42 4.70 5.32
CA GLY A 4 34.41 3.65 5.29
C GLY A 4 33.03 4.24 5.64
N LEU A 5 31.97 3.53 5.30
CA LEU A 5 30.62 3.89 5.78
C LEU A 5 30.64 3.89 7.31
N ALA A 6 29.97 4.87 7.92
CA ALA A 6 29.77 4.83 9.36
C ALA A 6 29.02 3.55 9.74
N ASP A 7 29.48 2.83 10.76
CA ASP A 7 28.92 1.54 11.13
C ASP A 7 27.45 1.60 11.56
N ASP A 8 27.01 2.76 12.02
CA ASP A 8 25.68 3.03 12.58
C ASP A 8 24.79 3.90 11.70
N TRP A 9 25.16 4.14 10.43
CA TRP A 9 24.41 5.05 9.55
C TRP A 9 22.93 4.64 9.37
N THR A 10 22.57 3.40 9.64
CA THR A 10 21.19 2.87 9.57
C THR A 10 20.41 3.04 10.90
N ALA A 11 21.11 3.39 11.98
CA ALA A 11 20.52 3.48 13.31
C ALA A 11 19.63 4.73 13.47
N VAL A 12 18.62 4.64 14.35
CA VAL A 12 17.69 5.75 14.62
C VAL A 12 18.38 6.97 15.19
N GLU A 13 19.40 6.76 16.05
CA GLU A 13 20.11 7.83 16.74
C GLU A 13 21.32 8.38 15.98
N PHE A 14 21.57 7.88 14.77
CA PHE A 14 22.65 8.41 13.93
C PHE A 14 22.42 9.88 13.58
N GLY A 15 23.46 10.69 13.70
CA GLY A 15 23.45 12.10 13.37
C GLY A 15 23.66 12.31 11.86
N ASP A 16 22.61 12.57 11.12
CA ASP A 16 22.61 12.73 9.66
C ASP A 16 22.70 14.19 9.18
N SER A 17 23.06 15.12 10.05
CA SER A 17 23.19 16.56 9.72
C SER A 17 24.19 16.87 8.60
N LYS A 18 25.02 15.90 8.22
CA LYS A 18 25.98 16.01 7.10
C LYS A 18 25.45 15.43 5.79
N PHE A 19 24.29 14.80 5.80
CA PHE A 19 23.62 14.35 4.58
C PHE A 19 23.00 15.56 3.89
N ALA A 20 23.08 15.57 2.56
CA ALA A 20 22.30 16.52 1.77
C ALA A 20 20.80 16.14 1.83
N LEU A 21 19.94 17.15 1.77
CA LEU A 21 18.51 16.94 1.65
C LEU A 21 18.13 16.84 0.16
N GLY A 22 17.28 15.87 -0.18
CA GLY A 22 16.76 15.69 -1.53
C GLY A 22 15.33 15.15 -1.49
N GLN A 23 14.61 15.34 -2.58
CA GLN A 23 13.29 14.75 -2.81
C GLN A 23 13.48 13.36 -3.41
N ALA A 24 12.65 12.38 -3.03
CA ALA A 24 12.60 11.04 -3.66
C ALA A 24 12.16 11.17 -5.14
N GLY A 25 12.66 10.41 -5.97
CA GLY A 25 13.51 9.76 -6.79
C GLY A 25 14.94 10.36 -6.85
N PHE A 26 15.86 9.52 -6.58
CA PHE A 26 17.28 9.84 -6.59
C PHE A 26 17.97 9.04 -7.71
N GLY A 27 18.66 9.71 -8.59
CA GLY A 27 19.35 9.02 -9.69
C GLY A 27 20.08 9.95 -10.64
N TYR A 28 20.43 9.46 -11.79
CA TYR A 28 20.99 10.21 -12.92
C TYR A 28 20.85 9.41 -14.22
N GLY A 29 20.73 10.09 -15.36
CA GLY A 29 20.90 9.50 -16.71
C GLY A 29 19.65 9.42 -17.57
N ASP A 30 18.45 9.52 -17.02
CA ASP A 30 17.15 9.35 -17.68
C ASP A 30 16.21 10.55 -17.57
N ASP A 31 16.66 11.65 -16.95
CA ASP A 31 15.93 12.93 -16.85
C ASP A 31 14.57 12.86 -16.08
N ASP A 32 14.35 11.83 -15.27
CA ASP A 32 13.12 11.64 -14.47
C ASP A 32 13.32 11.75 -12.96
N ASP A 33 14.55 11.93 -12.50
CA ASP A 33 14.92 12.03 -11.10
C ASP A 33 14.55 13.39 -10.49
N ALA A 34 13.88 13.38 -9.34
CA ALA A 34 13.60 14.59 -8.57
C ALA A 34 14.84 15.14 -7.86
N THR A 35 15.81 14.27 -7.58
CA THR A 35 17.13 14.63 -7.03
C THR A 35 18.23 13.98 -7.85
N GLU A 36 18.87 14.79 -8.69
CA GLU A 36 19.95 14.35 -9.55
C GLU A 36 21.23 14.06 -8.74
N LEU A 37 21.77 12.87 -8.94
CA LEU A 37 23.05 12.42 -8.37
C LEU A 37 24.19 12.68 -9.35
N PRO A 38 25.45 12.81 -8.86
CA PRO A 38 26.60 12.88 -9.77
C PRO A 38 26.72 11.62 -10.64
N VAL A 39 26.93 11.82 -11.95
CA VAL A 39 27.17 10.71 -12.89
C VAL A 39 28.33 9.85 -12.39
N GLY A 40 28.15 8.52 -12.46
CA GLY A 40 29.13 7.56 -11.95
C GLY A 40 29.05 7.33 -10.44
N THR A 41 27.96 7.72 -9.79
CA THR A 41 27.65 7.33 -8.41
C THR A 41 27.46 5.81 -8.36
N GLY A 42 28.32 5.08 -7.68
CA GLY A 42 28.22 3.63 -7.51
C GLY A 42 27.45 3.20 -6.27
N LEU A 43 27.34 4.09 -5.28
CA LEU A 43 26.64 3.85 -4.02
C LEU A 43 26.01 5.15 -3.54
N VAL A 44 24.73 5.14 -3.25
CA VAL A 44 23.99 6.21 -2.57
C VAL A 44 23.44 5.72 -1.24
N LEU A 45 23.52 6.55 -0.21
CA LEU A 45 22.93 6.26 1.10
C LEU A 45 21.80 7.24 1.36
N LEU A 46 20.59 6.72 1.48
CA LEU A 46 19.40 7.48 1.78
C LEU A 46 18.92 7.20 3.21
N ARG A 47 18.41 8.22 3.88
CA ARG A 47 17.80 8.11 5.20
C ARG A 47 16.52 8.94 5.23
N HIS A 48 15.44 8.30 5.62
CA HIS A 48 14.16 8.96 5.85
C HIS A 48 13.71 8.74 7.29
N THR A 49 13.58 9.83 8.03
CA THR A 49 13.05 9.81 9.41
C THR A 49 11.56 10.09 9.38
N PHE A 50 10.77 9.24 10.04
CA PHE A 50 9.33 9.41 10.16
C PHE A 50 8.84 9.16 11.58
N GLN A 51 7.64 9.67 11.89
CA GLN A 51 7.03 9.59 13.21
C GLN A 51 5.78 8.71 13.18
N LEU A 52 5.65 7.80 14.13
CA LEU A 52 4.42 7.05 14.35
C LEU A 52 3.76 7.50 15.66
N PRO A 53 2.46 7.84 15.66
CA PRO A 53 1.75 8.23 16.88
C PRO A 53 1.67 7.08 17.88
N GLU A 54 1.59 5.84 17.37
CA GLU A 54 1.56 4.60 18.15
C GLU A 54 2.32 3.49 17.42
N ARG A 55 2.73 2.46 18.16
CA ARG A 55 3.31 1.25 17.56
C ARG A 55 2.18 0.46 16.87
N PRO A 56 2.31 0.11 15.59
CA PRO A 56 1.33 -0.74 14.94
C PRO A 56 1.37 -2.16 15.53
N LEU A 57 0.20 -2.72 15.85
CA LEU A 57 0.11 -4.03 16.50
C LEU A 57 -0.07 -5.20 15.52
N SER A 58 -0.65 -4.94 14.36
CA SER A 58 -0.88 -5.97 13.33
C SER A 58 -1.30 -5.29 12.03
N GLN A 59 -0.34 -4.99 11.17
CA GLN A 59 -0.62 -4.40 9.85
C GLN A 59 0.37 -4.97 8.84
N SER A 60 -0.08 -5.14 7.60
CA SER A 60 0.80 -5.50 6.51
C SER A 60 1.71 -4.31 6.17
N LEU A 61 2.96 -4.39 6.61
CA LEU A 61 3.99 -3.42 6.27
C LEU A 61 4.58 -3.79 4.91
N VAL A 62 4.61 -2.84 3.99
CA VAL A 62 5.14 -3.04 2.65
C VAL A 62 6.15 -1.96 2.32
N LEU A 63 7.25 -2.40 1.74
CA LEU A 63 8.23 -1.55 1.08
C LEU A 63 8.07 -1.71 -0.43
N GLU A 64 7.84 -0.61 -1.14
CA GLU A 64 7.89 -0.56 -2.60
C GLU A 64 9.19 0.12 -3.02
N VAL A 65 9.92 -0.48 -3.95
CA VAL A 65 11.19 0.09 -4.45
C VAL A 65 11.26 -0.10 -5.95
N ASP A 66 11.42 0.99 -6.68
CA ASP A 66 11.91 0.99 -8.03
C ASP A 66 13.39 1.37 -8.00
N PHE A 67 14.24 0.58 -8.63
CA PHE A 67 15.68 0.68 -8.47
C PHE A 67 16.44 0.17 -9.70
N ASP A 68 17.58 0.73 -9.90
CA ASP A 68 18.63 0.40 -10.84
C ASP A 68 19.95 0.38 -10.06
N ASP A 69 20.71 -0.63 -10.01
CA ASP A 69 20.75 -2.05 -10.27
C ASP A 69 20.35 -2.88 -9.06
N GLY A 70 20.64 -2.39 -7.85
CA GLY A 70 20.45 -3.09 -6.60
C GLY A 70 20.20 -2.17 -5.41
N PHE A 71 19.72 -2.74 -4.32
CA PHE A 71 19.53 -2.00 -3.06
C PHE A 71 19.62 -2.88 -1.82
N VAL A 72 19.85 -2.24 -0.68
CA VAL A 72 19.66 -2.81 0.66
C VAL A 72 18.86 -1.85 1.50
N ALA A 73 17.73 -2.30 2.08
CA ALA A 73 16.89 -1.52 2.97
C ALA A 73 17.03 -1.96 4.43
N TYR A 74 17.03 -0.98 5.32
CA TYR A 74 17.12 -1.15 6.77
C TYR A 74 15.98 -0.39 7.45
N LEU A 75 15.32 -1.03 8.38
CA LEU A 75 14.33 -0.40 9.24
C LEU A 75 14.88 -0.34 10.67
N ASN A 76 15.05 0.87 11.19
CA ASN A 76 15.62 1.11 12.51
C ASN A 76 16.94 0.35 12.80
N GLY A 77 17.82 0.27 11.78
CA GLY A 77 19.12 -0.40 11.89
C GLY A 77 19.13 -1.88 11.50
N THR A 78 17.97 -2.51 11.32
CA THR A 78 17.85 -3.92 10.93
C THR A 78 17.67 -4.05 9.43
N ARG A 79 18.47 -4.89 8.74
CA ARG A 79 18.29 -5.22 7.31
C ARG A 79 16.95 -5.94 7.13
N VAL A 80 16.10 -5.44 6.25
CA VAL A 80 14.73 -5.95 6.03
C VAL A 80 14.48 -6.39 4.60
N ALA A 81 15.19 -5.83 3.62
CA ALA A 81 15.09 -6.24 2.22
C ALA A 81 16.41 -5.97 1.51
N ALA A 82 16.71 -6.76 0.48
CA ALA A 82 17.81 -6.51 -0.42
C ALA A 82 17.60 -7.23 -1.74
N VAL A 83 18.05 -6.61 -2.84
CA VAL A 83 18.09 -7.22 -4.17
C VAL A 83 19.40 -6.85 -4.82
N ASN A 84 20.01 -7.78 -5.52
CA ASN A 84 21.27 -7.62 -6.23
C ASN A 84 22.37 -6.96 -5.36
N ALA A 85 22.46 -7.36 -4.10
CA ALA A 85 23.35 -6.74 -3.12
C ALA A 85 24.24 -7.79 -2.45
N PRO A 86 25.49 -7.43 -2.06
CA PRO A 86 26.36 -8.32 -1.31
C PRO A 86 25.71 -8.78 0.02
N ASP A 87 26.02 -10.00 0.42
CA ASP A 87 25.60 -10.54 1.73
C ASP A 87 26.41 -9.91 2.88
N GLU A 88 27.62 -9.51 2.59
CA GLU A 88 28.52 -8.87 3.54
C GLU A 88 28.08 -7.45 3.87
N LYS A 89 28.67 -6.91 4.93
CA LYS A 89 28.48 -5.52 5.31
C LYS A 89 28.95 -4.59 4.19
N LEU A 90 28.10 -3.64 3.83
CA LEU A 90 28.42 -2.66 2.79
C LEU A 90 29.58 -1.74 3.20
N ASP A 91 30.41 -1.43 2.23
CA ASP A 91 31.45 -0.41 2.31
C ASP A 91 31.34 0.61 1.16
N ALA A 92 32.22 1.58 1.10
CA ALA A 92 32.18 2.64 0.09
C ALA A 92 32.46 2.16 -1.35
N ASN A 93 32.84 0.90 -1.55
CA ASN A 93 33.09 0.28 -2.85
C ASN A 93 32.06 -0.80 -3.18
N SER A 94 31.09 -1.04 -2.31
CA SER A 94 30.03 -2.00 -2.57
C SER A 94 29.25 -1.62 -3.82
N MET A 95 28.95 -2.60 -4.65
CA MET A 95 28.25 -2.48 -5.92
C MET A 95 27.16 -3.55 -5.99
N ALA A 96 26.22 -3.38 -6.88
CA ALA A 96 25.24 -4.42 -7.18
C ALA A 96 25.92 -5.67 -7.73
N THR A 97 25.38 -6.84 -7.42
CA THR A 97 25.89 -8.15 -7.86
C THR A 97 25.39 -8.52 -9.26
N GLU A 98 24.31 -7.90 -9.70
CA GLU A 98 23.68 -8.08 -11.01
C GLU A 98 23.12 -6.76 -11.50
N GLY A 99 22.93 -6.62 -12.82
CA GLY A 99 22.28 -5.47 -13.43
C GLY A 99 20.75 -5.60 -13.42
N ARG A 100 20.04 -4.48 -13.25
CA ARG A 100 18.62 -4.34 -13.37
C ARG A 100 18.25 -2.91 -13.77
N GLU A 101 17.38 -2.78 -14.75
CA GLU A 101 16.81 -1.51 -15.16
C GLU A 101 15.60 -1.13 -14.27
N ALA A 102 15.47 0.15 -13.92
CA ALA A 102 14.30 0.71 -13.23
C ALA A 102 13.07 0.79 -14.15
N GLY A 103 11.93 1.22 -13.62
CA GLY A 103 10.69 1.47 -14.37
C GLY A 103 9.48 0.69 -13.87
N THR A 104 9.67 -0.24 -12.95
CA THR A 104 8.57 -0.93 -12.26
C THR A 104 8.97 -1.22 -10.82
N ALA A 105 8.23 -0.65 -9.88
CA ALA A 105 8.48 -0.88 -8.46
C ALA A 105 8.16 -2.33 -8.05
N ASP A 106 9.10 -2.96 -7.37
CA ASP A 106 8.90 -4.23 -6.70
C ASP A 106 8.30 -4.02 -5.30
N ARG A 107 7.51 -4.98 -4.84
CA ARG A 107 6.88 -4.99 -3.52
C ARG A 107 7.49 -6.03 -2.62
N PHE A 108 7.89 -5.61 -1.42
CA PHE A 108 8.47 -6.45 -0.39
C PHE A 108 7.54 -6.46 0.82
N ASP A 109 7.04 -7.64 1.19
CA ASP A 109 6.26 -7.83 2.41
C ASP A 109 7.17 -7.80 3.63
N LEU A 110 7.08 -6.73 4.39
CA LEU A 110 7.82 -6.52 5.63
C LEU A 110 6.98 -6.79 6.88
N SER A 111 5.84 -7.47 6.78
CA SER A 111 4.93 -7.73 7.91
C SER A 111 5.60 -8.48 9.04
N ALA A 112 6.58 -9.35 8.75
CA ALA A 112 7.42 -10.03 9.76
C ALA A 112 8.34 -9.06 10.53
N HIS A 113 8.52 -7.83 10.05
CA HIS A 113 9.39 -6.81 10.61
C HIS A 113 8.62 -5.66 11.27
N VAL A 114 7.29 -5.75 11.36
CA VAL A 114 6.45 -4.71 11.98
C VAL A 114 6.86 -4.42 13.42
N ASP A 115 7.41 -5.42 14.10
CA ASP A 115 7.91 -5.30 15.47
C ASP A 115 9.14 -4.39 15.65
N LEU A 116 9.84 -4.09 14.56
CA LEU A 116 10.92 -3.11 14.55
C LEU A 116 10.42 -1.67 14.68
N LEU A 117 9.16 -1.42 14.31
CA LEU A 117 8.55 -0.10 14.40
C LEU A 117 8.25 0.25 15.88
N ARG A 118 8.42 1.52 16.20
CA ARG A 118 8.21 2.08 17.55
C ARG A 118 7.28 3.28 17.50
N LYS A 119 6.65 3.55 18.63
CA LYS A 119 6.03 4.87 18.83
C LYS A 119 7.11 5.95 18.76
N GLY A 120 6.83 7.06 18.10
CA GLY A 120 7.77 8.14 17.92
C GLY A 120 8.67 7.94 16.70
N LYS A 121 9.94 8.28 16.83
CA LYS A 121 10.92 8.34 15.74
C LYS A 121 11.29 6.96 15.21
N ASN A 122 11.20 6.81 13.89
CA ASN A 122 11.66 5.65 13.12
C ASN A 122 12.51 6.12 11.94
N VAL A 123 13.32 5.21 11.39
CA VAL A 123 14.19 5.48 10.24
C VAL A 123 14.09 4.34 9.24
N LEU A 124 13.77 4.69 8.00
CA LEU A 124 14.04 3.88 6.82
C LEU A 124 15.38 4.33 6.24
N ALA A 125 16.36 3.45 6.19
CA ALA A 125 17.63 3.72 5.55
C ALA A 125 17.81 2.78 4.36
N ILE A 126 18.23 3.31 3.20
CA ILE A 126 18.40 2.54 1.98
C ILE A 126 19.77 2.84 1.36
N ALA A 127 20.49 1.80 1.02
CA ALA A 127 21.67 1.90 0.16
C ALA A 127 21.24 1.51 -1.25
N GLY A 128 21.33 2.42 -2.22
CA GLY A 128 21.22 2.12 -3.65
C GLY A 128 22.59 1.75 -4.19
N LEU A 129 22.66 0.71 -4.96
CA LEU A 129 23.88 0.10 -5.50
C LEU A 129 23.79 0.07 -7.03
N ASN A 130 24.78 0.64 -7.67
CA ASN A 130 24.97 0.52 -9.11
C ASN A 130 25.89 -0.67 -9.41
N ALA A 131 25.71 -1.35 -10.54
CA ALA A 131 26.57 -2.47 -10.99
C ALA A 131 28.00 -2.03 -11.30
N GLY A 132 28.20 -0.74 -11.59
CA GLY A 132 29.52 -0.19 -11.84
C GLY A 132 29.53 1.33 -11.93
N ARG A 133 30.69 1.93 -11.66
CA ARG A 133 30.90 3.39 -11.80
C ARG A 133 30.85 3.89 -13.25
N GLY A 134 30.79 2.99 -14.22
CA GLY A 134 30.67 3.29 -15.63
C GLY A 134 29.25 3.09 -16.16
N SER A 135 28.26 2.85 -15.29
CA SER A 135 26.86 2.79 -15.69
C SER A 135 26.39 4.13 -16.24
N SER A 136 25.51 4.06 -17.24
CA SER A 136 24.93 5.26 -17.89
C SER A 136 23.96 5.99 -16.96
N ASP A 137 23.38 5.27 -16.01
CA ASP A 137 22.25 5.68 -15.18
C ASP A 137 22.26 5.04 -13.80
N MET A 138 21.36 5.47 -12.97
CA MET A 138 21.00 4.93 -11.67
C MET A 138 19.65 5.52 -11.27
N SER A 139 18.74 4.73 -10.74
CA SER A 139 17.50 5.22 -10.17
C SER A 139 17.16 4.54 -8.86
N LEU A 140 16.60 5.29 -7.90
CA LEU A 140 16.13 4.77 -6.63
C LEU A 140 14.92 5.56 -6.11
N ILE A 141 13.76 4.93 -6.19
CA ILE A 141 12.49 5.45 -5.68
C ILE A 141 11.93 4.46 -4.67
N ALA A 142 11.75 4.86 -3.43
CA ALA A 142 11.27 3.97 -2.38
C ALA A 142 10.12 4.57 -1.58
N GLY A 143 9.15 3.73 -1.23
CA GLY A 143 8.03 4.05 -0.36
C GLY A 143 7.80 2.97 0.68
N LEU A 144 7.64 3.36 1.95
CA LEU A 144 7.25 2.48 3.03
C LEU A 144 5.84 2.81 3.48
N GLY A 145 4.96 1.83 3.54
CA GLY A 145 3.57 2.04 3.91
C GLY A 145 2.92 0.84 4.54
N PHE A 146 1.74 1.07 5.10
CA PHE A 146 0.87 -0.01 5.52
C PHE A 146 -0.15 -0.26 4.42
N LEU A 147 -0.26 -1.51 3.98
CA LEU A 147 -1.45 -1.88 3.23
C LEU A 147 -2.62 -1.89 4.20
N PRO A 148 -3.77 -1.31 3.82
CA PRO A 148 -4.97 -1.54 4.59
C PRO A 148 -5.14 -3.06 4.67
N THR A 149 -5.20 -3.59 5.88
CA THR A 149 -5.52 -4.99 6.12
C THR A 149 -6.99 -5.22 5.75
N THR A 150 -7.25 -5.31 4.47
CA THR A 150 -8.44 -6.00 4.02
C THR A 150 -8.23 -7.47 4.37
N LEU A 151 -8.79 -7.88 5.50
CA LEU A 151 -8.84 -9.28 5.86
C LEU A 151 -9.61 -9.99 4.75
N HIS A 152 -8.90 -10.66 3.87
CA HIS A 152 -9.51 -11.51 2.86
C HIS A 152 -9.70 -12.90 3.42
N ALA A 153 -10.96 -13.30 3.54
CA ALA A 153 -11.26 -14.69 3.80
C ALA A 153 -10.95 -15.53 2.54
N SER A 154 -10.45 -16.75 2.74
CA SER A 154 -10.18 -17.71 1.63
C SER A 154 -11.43 -18.32 1.00
N PHE A 155 -12.61 -17.88 1.38
CA PHE A 155 -13.89 -18.36 0.89
C PHE A 155 -14.70 -17.22 0.25
N ARG A 156 -15.66 -17.58 -0.61
CA ARG A 156 -16.61 -16.63 -1.20
C ARG A 156 -17.93 -16.69 -0.45
N LEU A 157 -18.55 -15.54 -0.28
CA LEU A 157 -19.92 -15.44 0.22
C LEU A 157 -20.89 -15.65 -0.94
N ALA A 158 -21.91 -16.48 -0.71
CA ALA A 158 -22.98 -16.68 -1.69
C ALA A 158 -23.84 -15.42 -1.80
N ARG A 159 -24.19 -15.00 -3.01
CA ARG A 159 -25.04 -13.82 -3.23
C ARG A 159 -26.45 -13.99 -2.62
N GLU A 160 -26.96 -15.18 -2.67
CA GLU A 160 -28.32 -15.54 -2.25
C GLU A 160 -28.52 -15.47 -0.74
N GLY A 161 -27.41 -15.45 0.01
CA GLY A 161 -27.43 -15.38 1.46
C GLY A 161 -26.58 -16.46 2.13
N GLY A 162 -26.47 -16.37 3.43
CA GLY A 162 -25.70 -17.30 4.24
C GLY A 162 -25.51 -16.87 5.68
N GLU A 163 -24.59 -17.52 6.36
CA GLU A 163 -24.18 -17.22 7.71
C GLU A 163 -22.65 -17.09 7.79
N ILE A 164 -22.16 -16.02 8.40
CA ILE A 164 -20.75 -15.80 8.72
C ILE A 164 -20.60 -15.98 10.22
N LYS A 165 -19.65 -16.82 10.65
CA LYS A 165 -19.35 -17.06 12.06
C LYS A 165 -17.89 -16.72 12.35
N LEU A 166 -17.66 -16.00 13.43
CA LEU A 166 -16.37 -15.82 14.06
C LEU A 166 -16.31 -16.77 15.26
N SER A 167 -15.36 -17.70 15.26
CA SER A 167 -15.17 -18.63 16.38
C SER A 167 -13.80 -18.43 17.02
N ALA A 168 -13.74 -18.59 18.33
CA ALA A 168 -12.50 -18.68 19.07
C ALA A 168 -11.78 -20.02 18.76
N PRO A 169 -10.47 -20.15 19.06
CA PRO A 169 -9.72 -21.39 18.81
C PRO A 169 -10.28 -22.64 19.48
N ASP A 170 -11.05 -22.47 20.55
CA ASP A 170 -11.75 -23.55 21.28
C ASP A 170 -13.07 -23.97 20.61
N GLY A 171 -13.43 -23.39 19.48
CA GLY A 171 -14.67 -23.65 18.72
C GLY A 171 -15.88 -22.83 19.20
N ARG A 172 -15.76 -22.04 20.26
CA ARG A 172 -16.85 -21.19 20.75
C ARG A 172 -17.13 -20.07 19.76
N VAL A 173 -18.38 -19.92 19.35
CA VAL A 173 -18.82 -18.81 18.49
C VAL A 173 -18.75 -17.50 19.29
N VAL A 174 -17.95 -16.56 18.77
CA VAL A 174 -17.77 -15.22 19.34
C VAL A 174 -18.79 -14.26 18.78
N ASP A 175 -19.04 -14.35 17.44
CA ASP A 175 -20.02 -13.53 16.74
C ASP A 175 -20.56 -14.27 15.53
N SER A 176 -21.77 -13.91 15.08
CA SER A 176 -22.34 -14.43 13.84
C SER A 176 -23.26 -13.39 13.18
N ILE A 177 -23.24 -13.42 11.86
CA ILE A 177 -24.14 -12.59 11.02
C ILE A 177 -24.82 -13.51 10.02
N ARG A 178 -26.16 -13.48 9.99
CA ARG A 178 -26.96 -14.05 8.90
C ARG A 178 -27.31 -12.93 7.94
N TYR A 179 -27.14 -13.20 6.66
CA TYR A 179 -27.45 -12.27 5.58
C TYR A 179 -28.29 -12.94 4.51
N GLY A 180 -29.19 -12.18 3.91
CA GLY A 180 -30.00 -12.62 2.77
C GLY A 180 -29.36 -12.24 1.44
N GLU A 181 -30.18 -12.13 0.38
CA GLU A 181 -29.70 -11.77 -0.94
C GLU A 181 -28.97 -10.42 -0.92
N GLN A 182 -27.78 -10.40 -1.53
CA GLN A 182 -26.91 -9.23 -1.62
C GLN A 182 -27.09 -8.54 -2.96
N VAL A 183 -27.02 -7.21 -2.95
CA VAL A 183 -27.20 -6.34 -4.11
C VAL A 183 -25.87 -5.64 -4.40
N THR A 184 -25.58 -5.43 -5.68
CA THR A 184 -24.38 -4.72 -6.13
C THR A 184 -24.32 -3.31 -5.55
N ASP A 185 -23.09 -2.87 -5.20
CA ASP A 185 -22.79 -1.52 -4.70
C ASP A 185 -23.47 -1.12 -3.38
N GLN A 186 -24.01 -2.08 -2.64
CA GLN A 186 -24.53 -1.88 -1.30
C GLN A 186 -23.83 -2.81 -0.32
N SER A 187 -23.51 -2.33 0.88
CA SER A 187 -22.99 -3.16 1.95
C SER A 187 -24.09 -3.56 2.92
N TYR A 188 -23.95 -4.74 3.52
CA TYR A 188 -24.85 -5.22 4.58
C TYR A 188 -24.05 -5.41 5.86
N GLY A 189 -24.46 -4.81 6.95
CA GLY A 189 -23.72 -4.84 8.20
C GLY A 189 -24.46 -4.23 9.37
N ARG A 190 -23.77 -4.11 10.51
CA ARG A 190 -24.31 -3.50 11.73
C ARG A 190 -24.24 -1.98 11.66
N ALA A 191 -25.31 -1.33 12.08
CA ALA A 191 -25.29 0.10 12.35
C ALA A 191 -24.45 0.44 13.59
N GLN A 192 -23.90 1.66 13.64
CA GLN A 192 -23.27 2.22 14.83
C GLN A 192 -24.33 2.69 15.86
N THR A 193 -25.16 1.78 16.32
CA THR A 193 -26.16 2.04 17.37
C THR A 193 -25.90 1.06 18.52
N GLU A 194 -26.39 1.36 19.72
CA GLU A 194 -26.26 0.44 20.86
C GLU A 194 -26.88 -0.94 20.58
N ALA A 195 -27.93 -1.00 19.77
CA ALA A 195 -28.59 -2.24 19.37
C ALA A 195 -27.82 -3.02 18.27
N GLY A 196 -26.93 -2.35 17.52
CA GLY A 196 -26.14 -2.98 16.44
C GLY A 196 -27.02 -3.63 15.38
N GLU A 197 -28.13 -3.02 15.00
CA GLU A 197 -29.08 -3.57 14.04
C GLU A 197 -28.42 -3.81 12.68
N LEU A 198 -28.79 -4.94 12.03
CA LEU A 198 -28.29 -5.29 10.71
C LEU A 198 -29.14 -4.63 9.61
N GLY A 199 -28.49 -4.13 8.56
CA GLY A 199 -29.17 -3.54 7.41
C GLY A 199 -28.23 -3.18 6.28
N PHE A 200 -28.81 -2.61 5.22
CA PHE A 200 -28.08 -2.19 4.02
C PHE A 200 -27.65 -0.74 4.12
N PHE A 201 -26.45 -0.46 3.59
CA PHE A 201 -25.88 0.87 3.47
C PHE A 201 -25.55 1.14 2.01
N LEU A 202 -26.01 2.28 1.49
CA LEU A 202 -25.76 2.69 0.09
C LEU A 202 -24.32 3.10 -0.18
N THR A 203 -23.60 3.51 0.87
CA THR A 203 -22.18 3.84 0.80
C THR A 203 -21.37 2.80 1.57
N PRO A 204 -20.70 1.86 0.90
CA PRO A 204 -19.80 0.92 1.55
C PRO A 204 -18.65 1.62 2.26
N THR A 205 -18.31 1.17 3.46
CA THR A 205 -17.24 1.72 4.30
C THR A 205 -16.23 0.65 4.72
N PRO A 206 -15.48 0.05 3.76
CA PRO A 206 -14.56 -1.03 4.07
C PRO A 206 -13.47 -0.58 5.06
N GLY A 207 -13.23 -1.39 6.10
CA GLY A 207 -12.22 -1.11 7.13
C GLY A 207 -12.59 -0.01 8.13
N THR A 208 -13.76 0.61 7.99
CA THR A 208 -14.26 1.64 8.92
C THR A 208 -15.68 1.32 9.38
N ALA A 209 -16.15 2.06 10.36
CA ALA A 209 -17.51 1.88 10.86
C ALA A 209 -18.57 2.28 9.81
N ASN A 210 -19.67 1.52 9.75
CA ASN A 210 -20.78 1.84 8.86
C ASN A 210 -21.37 3.20 9.21
N THR A 211 -21.44 4.09 8.24
CA THR A 211 -22.02 5.44 8.37
C THR A 211 -23.12 5.65 7.36
N GLY A 212 -23.99 6.63 7.62
CA GLY A 212 -25.11 6.97 6.75
C GLY A 212 -26.40 6.22 7.09
N PRO A 213 -27.48 6.48 6.35
CA PRO A 213 -28.79 5.92 6.61
C PRO A 213 -28.79 4.40 6.32
N GLN A 214 -29.24 3.64 7.31
CA GLN A 214 -29.46 2.22 7.21
C GLN A 214 -30.82 1.92 6.56
N GLN A 215 -30.87 0.92 5.71
CA GLN A 215 -32.07 0.44 5.03
C GLN A 215 -32.38 -1.00 5.47
N ALA A 216 -33.62 -1.29 5.80
CA ALA A 216 -34.04 -2.67 6.16
C ALA A 216 -34.05 -3.62 4.95
N LYS A 217 -34.15 -3.07 3.73
CA LYS A 217 -34.14 -3.81 2.46
C LYS A 217 -33.18 -3.12 1.50
N PRO A 218 -32.56 -3.88 0.57
CA PRO A 218 -31.75 -3.29 -0.47
C PRO A 218 -32.56 -2.33 -1.34
N VAL A 219 -31.92 -1.26 -1.78
CA VAL A 219 -32.52 -0.33 -2.75
C VAL A 219 -32.37 -0.95 -4.14
N GLU A 220 -33.47 -1.32 -4.75
CA GLU A 220 -33.51 -1.77 -6.14
C GLU A 220 -33.62 -0.57 -7.07
N SER A 221 -32.74 -0.49 -8.06
CA SER A 221 -32.81 0.51 -9.12
C SER A 221 -32.85 -0.17 -10.48
N LYS A 222 -33.77 0.30 -11.34
CA LYS A 222 -33.85 -0.11 -12.75
C LYS A 222 -33.60 1.10 -13.63
N LEU A 223 -32.53 0.99 -14.44
CA LEU A 223 -32.25 2.01 -15.45
C LEU A 223 -32.97 1.66 -16.75
N LYS A 224 -33.71 2.62 -17.29
CA LYS A 224 -34.34 2.52 -18.62
C LYS A 224 -33.63 3.48 -19.57
N PHE A 225 -33.18 2.95 -20.69
CA PHE A 225 -32.54 3.72 -21.74
C PHE A 225 -33.55 3.92 -22.88
N SER A 226 -33.64 5.14 -23.38
CA SER A 226 -34.41 5.46 -24.57
C SER A 226 -33.55 6.31 -25.53
N PRO A 227 -33.28 5.83 -26.73
CA PRO A 227 -33.65 4.52 -27.28
C PRO A 227 -32.98 3.35 -26.56
N LYS A 228 -33.46 2.14 -26.76
CA LYS A 228 -32.86 0.93 -26.20
C LYS A 228 -31.39 0.77 -26.66
N PRO A 229 -30.51 0.10 -25.89
CA PRO A 229 -29.14 -0.16 -26.31
C PRO A 229 -29.08 -0.82 -27.69
N GLY A 230 -28.19 -0.32 -28.58
CA GLY A 230 -28.03 -0.79 -29.95
C GLY A 230 -27.18 0.17 -30.76
N VAL A 231 -27.06 -0.13 -32.07
CA VAL A 231 -26.42 0.79 -33.04
C VAL A 231 -27.46 1.85 -33.46
N HIS A 232 -27.08 3.12 -33.32
CA HIS A 232 -27.92 4.27 -33.64
C HIS A 232 -27.16 5.25 -34.53
N ASP A 233 -27.90 6.12 -35.20
CA ASP A 233 -27.31 7.18 -36.01
C ASP A 233 -26.56 8.21 -35.13
N VAL A 234 -25.59 8.90 -35.77
CA VAL A 234 -24.80 9.93 -35.08
C VAL A 234 -25.73 11.06 -34.58
N GLY A 235 -25.58 11.44 -33.31
CA GLY A 235 -26.33 12.55 -32.70
C GLY A 235 -27.66 12.16 -32.05
N VAL A 236 -27.95 10.87 -31.87
CA VAL A 236 -29.12 10.43 -31.15
C VAL A 236 -29.07 10.93 -29.67
N LYS A 237 -30.17 11.49 -29.19
CA LYS A 237 -30.34 11.86 -27.79
C LYS A 237 -30.70 10.60 -26.98
N VAL A 238 -29.92 10.30 -25.98
CA VAL A 238 -30.19 9.19 -25.05
C VAL A 238 -30.82 9.76 -23.77
N SER A 239 -32.00 9.27 -23.42
CA SER A 239 -32.63 9.54 -22.12
C SER A 239 -32.39 8.34 -21.21
N ILE A 240 -31.93 8.62 -19.99
CA ILE A 240 -31.77 7.61 -18.92
C ILE A 240 -32.78 7.93 -17.85
N THR A 241 -33.67 6.98 -17.55
CA THR A 241 -34.66 7.10 -16.47
C THR A 241 -34.33 6.06 -15.42
N ALA A 242 -34.19 6.47 -14.15
CA ALA A 242 -34.04 5.59 -13.02
C ALA A 242 -35.38 5.37 -12.33
N GLU A 243 -35.79 4.11 -12.19
CA GLU A 243 -36.88 3.71 -11.28
C GLU A 243 -36.22 3.08 -10.06
N ALA A 244 -36.39 3.67 -8.88
CA ALA A 244 -35.76 3.20 -7.65
C ALA A 244 -36.75 3.20 -6.49
N SER A 245 -36.57 2.27 -5.57
CA SER A 245 -37.33 2.21 -4.31
C SER A 245 -36.84 3.20 -3.24
N GLY A 246 -35.78 3.97 -3.54
CA GLY A 246 -35.15 4.98 -2.68
C GLY A 246 -34.34 6.00 -3.49
N ALA A 247 -33.63 6.90 -2.80
CA ALA A 247 -32.71 7.83 -3.46
C ALA A 247 -31.56 7.09 -4.16
N VAL A 248 -31.30 7.40 -5.42
CA VAL A 248 -30.21 6.81 -6.23
C VAL A 248 -29.39 7.94 -6.83
N ASP A 249 -28.08 7.89 -6.61
CA ASP A 249 -27.11 8.72 -7.32
C ASP A 249 -26.70 8.00 -8.62
N ILE A 250 -26.86 8.67 -9.75
CA ILE A 250 -26.31 8.21 -11.04
C ILE A 250 -24.95 8.86 -11.20
N ARG A 251 -23.90 8.06 -11.14
CA ARG A 251 -22.51 8.47 -11.39
C ARG A 251 -22.01 7.98 -12.74
#